data_e8ccba94ee374fd4c998b89f5ce3f5f6
#
_entry.id   e8ccba94ee374fd4c998b89f5ce3f5f6
#
_cell.length_a   1.000
_cell.length_b   1.000
_cell.length_c   1.000
_cell.angle_alpha   90.00
_cell.angle_beta   90.00
_cell.angle_gamma   90.00
#
_symmetry.space_group_name_H-M   'P 1'
#
loop_
_entity.id
_entity.type
_entity.pdbx_description
1 polymer ?
#
loop_
_entity_poly.entity_id
_entity_poly.type
_entity_poly.pdbx_seq_one_letter_code
_entity_poly.pdbx_strand_id
1 'polypeptide(L)'
;NVNVVQNIPGILMIKEATLQQEIQEAKKGVEKLILLVHDGEEYNIYPEDSKIQLYRKMIDYGADMIIGAHPHVIQSFEIYQGKPIIYSLGNLIFDQYRFPITRDELVMELLYYEGDLIACFPHFFKVNAHFQPKKSPDEEIEDLILRMERLKK
;
A
#
# COMPACT_ATOMS: atom_id res chain seq x y z
N ASN A 1 3.49 -7.26 18.86
CA ASN A 1 4.52 -6.90 17.87
C ASN A 1 5.73 -7.83 18.06
N VAL A 2 6.04 -8.62 17.04
CA VAL A 2 7.20 -9.53 17.07
C VAL A 2 8.32 -8.86 16.28
N ASN A 3 9.33 -8.36 16.98
CA ASN A 3 10.52 -7.78 16.35
C ASN A 3 11.46 -8.88 15.84
N VAL A 4 12.16 -8.62 14.74
CA VAL A 4 13.27 -9.47 14.34
C VAL A 4 14.36 -9.38 15.38
N VAL A 5 14.61 -10.48 16.08
CA VAL A 5 15.75 -10.67 16.98
C VAL A 5 16.71 -11.62 16.29
N GLN A 6 18.01 -11.48 16.54
CA GLN A 6 19.06 -12.26 15.89
C GLN A 6 18.71 -13.76 15.85
N ASN A 7 18.55 -14.31 14.63
CA ASN A 7 18.16 -15.71 14.33
C ASN A 7 16.71 -16.12 14.71
N ILE A 8 15.81 -15.18 15.00
CA ILE A 8 14.40 -15.48 15.24
C ILE A 8 13.57 -14.74 14.18
N PRO A 9 12.69 -15.43 13.43
CA PRO A 9 11.78 -14.76 12.50
C PRO A 9 10.89 -13.74 13.22
N GLY A 10 10.61 -12.61 12.57
CA GLY A 10 9.80 -11.57 13.16
C GLY A 10 9.48 -10.45 12.15
N ILE A 11 8.97 -9.33 12.65
CA ILE A 11 8.62 -8.14 11.85
C ILE A 11 9.69 -7.08 12.11
N LEU A 12 10.21 -6.48 11.03
CA LEU A 12 11.08 -5.31 11.14
C LEU A 12 10.24 -4.09 11.51
N MET A 13 10.50 -3.54 12.70
CA MET A 13 9.83 -2.33 13.16
C MET A 13 10.43 -1.09 12.51
N ILE A 14 9.57 -0.20 12.01
CA ILE A 14 10.00 1.10 11.48
C ILE A 14 10.59 1.93 12.64
N LYS A 15 11.85 2.31 12.50
CA LYS A 15 12.55 3.22 13.42
C LYS A 15 13.09 4.38 12.61
N GLU A 16 12.54 5.57 12.78
CA GLU A 16 12.95 6.76 12.00
C GLU A 16 14.46 7.03 12.07
N ALA A 17 15.10 6.74 13.21
CA ALA A 17 16.53 6.97 13.41
C ALA A 17 17.42 6.10 12.51
N THR A 18 16.99 4.92 12.09
CA THR A 18 17.76 3.96 11.27
C THR A 18 17.20 3.75 9.88
N LEU A 19 15.97 4.22 9.63
CA LEU A 19 15.20 3.94 8.43
C LEU A 19 15.95 4.29 7.14
N GLN A 20 16.60 5.48 7.10
CA GLN A 20 17.37 5.90 5.94
C GLN A 20 18.51 4.93 5.64
N GLN A 21 19.29 4.58 6.66
CA GLN A 21 20.42 3.67 6.52
C GLN A 21 19.95 2.28 6.09
N GLU A 22 18.87 1.77 6.67
CA GLU A 22 18.29 0.46 6.36
C GLU A 22 17.83 0.38 4.90
N ILE A 23 17.11 1.42 4.41
CA ILE A 23 16.66 1.49 3.01
C ILE A 23 17.85 1.60 2.05
N GLN A 24 18.82 2.46 2.35
CA GLN A 24 20.02 2.61 1.51
C GLN A 24 20.86 1.34 1.46
N GLU A 25 20.94 0.60 2.55
CA GLU A 25 21.64 -0.69 2.58
C GLU A 25 20.87 -1.75 1.78
N ALA A 26 19.55 -1.84 1.95
CA ALA A 26 18.70 -2.76 1.19
C ALA A 26 18.70 -2.47 -0.32
N LYS A 27 18.88 -1.20 -0.72
CA LYS A 27 18.96 -0.81 -2.13
C LYS A 27 20.25 -1.28 -2.81
N LYS A 28 21.30 -1.54 -2.06
CA LYS A 28 22.57 -2.00 -2.63
C LYS A 28 22.41 -3.38 -3.27
N GLY A 29 22.80 -3.48 -4.53
CA GLY A 29 22.80 -4.75 -5.26
C GLY A 29 21.42 -5.22 -5.77
N VAL A 30 20.38 -4.39 -5.68
CA VAL A 30 19.05 -4.67 -6.27
C VAL A 30 18.69 -3.57 -7.27
N GLU A 31 18.05 -3.98 -8.37
CA GLU A 31 17.58 -3.04 -9.38
C GLU A 31 16.37 -2.23 -8.86
N LYS A 32 15.41 -2.91 -8.23
CA LYS A 32 14.21 -2.30 -7.64
C LYS A 32 14.06 -2.73 -6.19
N LEU A 33 13.80 -1.76 -5.31
CA LEU A 33 13.48 -1.98 -3.90
C LEU A 33 12.02 -1.65 -3.66
N ILE A 34 11.21 -2.67 -3.38
CA ILE A 34 9.79 -2.52 -3.04
C ILE A 34 9.65 -2.73 -1.53
N LEU A 35 9.08 -1.75 -0.84
CA LEU A 35 8.80 -1.84 0.59
C LEU A 35 7.34 -2.24 0.82
N LEU A 36 7.14 -3.34 1.54
CA LEU A 36 5.84 -3.75 2.06
C LEU A 36 5.71 -3.21 3.49
N VAL A 37 4.78 -2.31 3.71
CA VAL A 37 4.62 -1.60 4.99
C VAL A 37 3.26 -1.92 5.59
N HIS A 38 3.25 -2.33 6.86
CA HIS A 38 2.03 -2.64 7.62
C HIS A 38 1.85 -1.59 8.71
N ASP A 39 1.09 -0.53 8.42
CA ASP A 39 1.03 0.68 9.24
C ASP A 39 -0.25 1.49 8.99
N GLY A 40 -0.64 2.32 9.95
CA GLY A 40 -1.78 3.23 9.90
C GLY A 40 -2.87 2.89 10.90
N GLU A 41 -3.99 3.63 10.83
CA GLU A 41 -5.17 3.41 11.65
C GLU A 41 -6.16 2.47 10.96
N GLU A 42 -6.65 1.46 11.70
CA GLU A 42 -7.66 0.51 11.18
C GLU A 42 -8.94 1.25 10.78
N TYR A 43 -9.50 0.87 9.62
CA TYR A 43 -10.77 1.37 9.06
C TYR A 43 -10.77 2.85 8.67
N ASN A 44 -9.63 3.53 8.78
CA ASN A 44 -9.49 4.89 8.27
C ASN A 44 -9.29 4.84 6.75
N ILE A 45 -10.24 5.42 6.00
CA ILE A 45 -10.19 5.46 4.53
C ILE A 45 -9.19 6.51 4.00
N TYR A 46 -8.67 7.36 4.89
CA TYR A 46 -7.70 8.40 4.55
C TYR A 46 -6.35 8.09 5.20
N PRO A 47 -5.25 8.07 4.45
CA PRO A 47 -3.93 7.97 5.06
C PRO A 47 -3.66 9.23 5.90
N GLU A 48 -3.13 9.05 7.09
CA GLU A 48 -2.74 10.15 7.98
C GLU A 48 -1.58 10.94 7.36
N ASP A 49 -1.51 12.25 7.62
CA ASP A 49 -0.44 13.11 7.12
C ASP A 49 0.96 12.60 7.52
N SER A 50 1.09 12.04 8.72
CA SER A 50 2.33 11.41 9.20
C SER A 50 2.74 10.21 8.34
N LYS A 51 1.78 9.37 7.93
CA LYS A 51 2.00 8.22 7.05
C LYS A 51 2.41 8.67 5.65
N ILE A 52 1.72 9.70 5.11
CA ILE A 52 2.07 10.28 3.80
C ILE A 52 3.51 10.78 3.82
N GLN A 53 3.90 11.56 4.84
CA GLN A 53 5.26 12.08 4.98
C GLN A 53 6.28 10.96 5.14
N LEU A 54 5.98 9.94 5.95
CA LEU A 54 6.86 8.80 6.17
C LEU A 54 7.11 8.02 4.86
N TYR A 55 6.07 7.73 4.09
CA TYR A 55 6.19 6.97 2.86
C TYR A 55 6.95 7.76 1.78
N ARG A 56 6.72 9.07 1.67
CA ARG A 56 7.52 9.93 0.80
C ARG A 56 8.99 9.94 1.20
N LYS A 57 9.32 10.04 2.51
CA LYS A 57 10.70 9.90 3.00
C LYS A 57 11.33 8.56 2.61
N MET A 58 10.57 7.45 2.66
CA MET A 58 11.09 6.15 2.23
C MET A 58 11.47 6.14 0.75
N ILE A 59 10.71 6.82 -0.10
CA ILE A 59 11.06 7.03 -1.52
C ILE A 59 12.32 7.89 -1.64
N ASP A 60 12.40 9.00 -0.88
CA ASP A 60 13.57 9.88 -0.86
C ASP A 60 14.86 9.15 -0.43
N TYR A 61 14.74 8.16 0.44
CA TYR A 61 15.84 7.32 0.92
C TYR A 61 16.28 6.23 -0.06
N GLY A 62 15.51 5.98 -1.12
CA GLY A 62 15.92 5.09 -2.20
C GLY A 62 14.97 3.93 -2.52
N ALA A 63 13.80 3.84 -1.87
CA ALA A 63 12.78 2.89 -2.29
C ALA A 63 12.24 3.25 -3.70
N ASP A 64 11.86 2.24 -4.48
CA ASP A 64 11.30 2.42 -5.82
C ASP A 64 9.77 2.27 -5.82
N MET A 65 9.20 1.67 -4.79
CA MET A 65 7.77 1.52 -4.59
C MET A 65 7.47 1.28 -3.12
N ILE A 66 6.28 1.72 -2.69
CA ILE A 66 5.74 1.38 -1.38
C ILE A 66 4.35 0.81 -1.52
N ILE A 67 4.11 -0.32 -0.86
CA ILE A 67 2.81 -0.98 -0.78
C ILE A 67 2.44 -1.05 0.71
N GLY A 68 1.42 -0.27 1.08
CA GLY A 68 0.86 -0.24 2.42
C GLY A 68 -0.24 -1.27 2.63
N ALA A 69 -0.35 -1.71 3.88
CA ALA A 69 -1.41 -2.57 4.40
C ALA A 69 -1.70 -2.20 5.86
N HIS A 70 -2.61 -2.83 6.52
CA HIS A 70 -3.10 -2.70 7.89
C HIS A 70 -4.45 -1.98 8.02
N PRO A 71 -4.78 -0.88 7.33
CA PRO A 71 -6.08 -0.21 7.53
C PRO A 71 -7.30 -1.08 7.22
N HIS A 72 -7.13 -2.22 6.51
CA HIS A 72 -8.19 -3.14 6.09
C HIS A 72 -9.25 -2.50 5.17
N VAL A 73 -8.95 -1.34 4.63
CA VAL A 73 -9.76 -0.59 3.66
C VAL A 73 -8.85 -0.02 2.58
N ILE A 74 -9.39 0.20 1.39
CA ILE A 74 -8.66 0.87 0.32
C ILE A 74 -8.38 2.31 0.76
N GLN A 75 -7.11 2.71 0.69
CA GLN A 75 -6.68 4.11 0.76
C GLN A 75 -6.19 4.56 -0.62
N SER A 76 -5.91 5.86 -0.77
CA SER A 76 -5.40 6.44 -2.02
C SER A 76 -4.03 5.87 -2.41
N PHE A 77 -3.63 6.21 -3.63
CA PHE A 77 -2.25 6.06 -4.09
C PHE A 77 -1.77 7.36 -4.73
N GLU A 78 -0.47 7.53 -4.84
CA GLU A 78 0.13 8.63 -5.57
C GLU A 78 1.37 8.17 -6.35
N ILE A 79 1.76 8.96 -7.33
CA ILE A 79 3.07 8.85 -7.97
C ILE A 79 3.93 10.00 -7.42
N TYR A 80 4.89 9.65 -6.58
CA TYR A 80 5.81 10.59 -5.96
C TYR A 80 7.21 10.44 -6.57
N GLN A 81 7.73 11.48 -7.21
CA GLN A 81 9.00 11.45 -7.95
C GLN A 81 9.09 10.30 -8.98
N GLY A 82 8.00 10.06 -9.71
CA GLY A 82 7.91 8.97 -10.69
C GLY A 82 7.77 7.57 -10.10
N LYS A 83 7.62 7.43 -8.78
CA LYS A 83 7.54 6.16 -8.06
C LYS A 83 6.19 5.97 -7.38
N PRO A 84 5.57 4.77 -7.45
CA PRO A 84 4.25 4.55 -6.88
C PRO A 84 4.32 4.38 -5.36
N ILE A 85 3.41 5.05 -4.67
CA ILE A 85 3.08 4.86 -3.26
C ILE A 85 1.63 4.45 -3.17
N ILE A 86 1.34 3.24 -2.70
CA ILE A 86 0.00 2.73 -2.46
C ILE A 86 -0.19 2.67 -0.94
N TYR A 87 -1.08 3.51 -0.40
CA TYR A 87 -1.22 3.64 1.04
C TYR A 87 -1.92 2.45 1.71
N SER A 88 -2.92 1.85 1.05
CA SER A 88 -3.49 0.56 1.44
C SER A 88 -4.27 -0.06 0.28
N LEU A 89 -4.05 -1.35 0.06
CA LEU A 89 -4.80 -2.15 -0.93
C LEU A 89 -6.14 -2.67 -0.40
N GLY A 90 -6.42 -2.54 0.91
CA GLY A 90 -7.52 -3.23 1.56
C GLY A 90 -7.21 -4.71 1.79
N ASN A 91 -8.27 -5.53 1.86
CA ASN A 91 -8.18 -6.97 2.07
C ASN A 91 -8.48 -7.72 0.76
N LEU A 92 -7.61 -8.62 0.28
CA LEU A 92 -7.92 -9.41 -0.93
C LEU A 92 -8.67 -10.71 -0.62
N ILE A 93 -8.18 -11.50 0.34
CA ILE A 93 -8.85 -12.71 0.83
C ILE A 93 -8.76 -12.68 2.34
N PHE A 94 -9.85 -12.24 2.99
CA PHE A 94 -9.87 -12.06 4.43
C PHE A 94 -11.29 -12.25 4.97
N ASP A 95 -11.42 -12.76 6.21
CA ASP A 95 -12.70 -13.08 6.83
C ASP A 95 -13.29 -11.92 7.66
N GLN A 96 -12.84 -10.68 7.42
CA GLN A 96 -13.30 -9.51 8.15
C GLN A 96 -14.56 -8.91 7.51
N TYR A 97 -15.71 -9.26 8.04
CA TYR A 97 -17.03 -8.87 7.52
C TYR A 97 -17.74 -7.80 8.35
N ARG A 98 -17.06 -7.28 9.38
CA ARG A 98 -17.67 -6.36 10.36
C ARG A 98 -18.20 -5.08 9.72
N PHE A 99 -17.44 -4.51 8.78
CA PHE A 99 -17.81 -3.28 8.10
C PHE A 99 -17.88 -3.49 6.58
N PRO A 100 -18.89 -2.93 5.89
CA PRO A 100 -19.00 -3.05 4.42
C PRO A 100 -17.75 -2.59 3.67
N ILE A 101 -17.11 -1.51 4.14
CA ILE A 101 -15.90 -0.92 3.51
C ILE A 101 -14.67 -1.83 3.56
N THR A 102 -14.64 -2.83 4.47
CA THR A 102 -13.52 -3.80 4.54
C THR A 102 -13.63 -4.92 3.52
N ARG A 103 -14.69 -4.91 2.71
CA ARG A 103 -14.90 -5.86 1.62
C ARG A 103 -14.49 -5.32 0.26
N ASP A 104 -14.22 -4.01 0.17
CA ASP A 104 -13.69 -3.39 -1.03
C ASP A 104 -12.18 -3.63 -1.08
N GLU A 105 -11.68 -4.05 -2.25
CA GLU A 105 -10.31 -4.51 -2.45
C GLU A 105 -9.72 -3.90 -3.71
N LEU A 106 -8.43 -3.59 -3.65
CA LEU A 106 -7.66 -3.03 -4.76
C LEU A 106 -6.54 -3.98 -5.15
N VAL A 107 -6.50 -4.36 -6.42
CA VAL A 107 -5.32 -4.94 -7.07
C VAL A 107 -4.73 -3.89 -7.99
N MET A 108 -3.47 -3.55 -7.80
CA MET A 108 -2.78 -2.57 -8.63
C MET A 108 -1.89 -3.30 -9.65
N GLU A 109 -2.23 -3.17 -10.92
CA GLU A 109 -1.37 -3.62 -12.02
C GLU A 109 -0.40 -2.49 -12.40
N LEU A 110 0.89 -2.80 -12.47
CA LEU A 110 1.94 -1.84 -12.76
C LEU A 110 2.67 -2.28 -14.03
N LEU A 111 2.70 -1.42 -15.03
CA LEU A 111 3.41 -1.65 -16.28
C LEU A 111 4.76 -0.94 -16.24
N TYR A 112 5.83 -1.73 -16.37
CA TYR A 112 7.19 -1.23 -16.51
C TYR A 112 7.75 -1.50 -17.91
N TYR A 113 8.52 -0.56 -18.43
CA TYR A 113 9.29 -0.72 -19.65
C TYR A 113 10.71 -0.18 -19.43
N GLU A 114 11.72 -0.99 -19.72
CA GLU A 114 13.15 -0.66 -19.51
C GLU A 114 13.47 -0.10 -18.11
N GLY A 115 12.73 -0.57 -17.09
CA GLY A 115 12.91 -0.14 -15.70
C GLY A 115 12.09 1.07 -15.29
N ASP A 116 11.43 1.76 -16.21
CA ASP A 116 10.56 2.90 -15.91
C ASP A 116 9.10 2.49 -15.76
N LEU A 117 8.40 3.10 -14.80
CA LEU A 117 6.96 2.92 -14.63
C LEU A 117 6.21 3.68 -15.73
N ILE A 118 5.52 2.94 -16.61
CA ILE A 118 4.78 3.49 -17.75
C ILE A 118 3.32 3.75 -17.38
N ALA A 119 2.69 2.83 -16.64
CA ALA A 119 1.28 2.94 -16.28
C ALA A 119 0.96 2.18 -14.99
N CYS A 120 -0.14 2.63 -14.33
CA CYS A 120 -0.76 1.97 -13.19
C CYS A 120 -2.23 1.76 -13.51
N PHE A 121 -2.73 0.53 -13.36
CA PHE A 121 -4.12 0.18 -13.60
C PHE A 121 -4.74 -0.37 -12.31
N PRO A 122 -5.64 0.38 -11.65
CA PRO A 122 -6.37 -0.12 -10.49
C PRO A 122 -7.48 -1.07 -10.94
N HIS A 123 -7.55 -2.24 -10.34
CA HIS A 123 -8.63 -3.21 -10.50
C HIS A 123 -9.35 -3.38 -9.16
N PHE A 124 -10.64 -3.11 -9.14
CA PHE A 124 -11.44 -3.16 -7.92
C PHE A 124 -12.23 -4.46 -7.81
N PHE A 125 -12.21 -5.02 -6.62
CA PHE A 125 -12.92 -6.23 -6.26
C PHE A 125 -13.71 -6.03 -4.98
N LYS A 126 -14.71 -6.88 -4.79
CA LYS A 126 -15.49 -6.96 -3.56
C LYS A 126 -15.56 -8.40 -3.08
N VAL A 127 -15.26 -8.64 -1.82
CA VAL A 127 -15.38 -9.96 -1.21
C VAL A 127 -16.84 -10.31 -0.97
N ASN A 128 -17.26 -11.48 -1.44
CA ASN A 128 -18.59 -12.02 -1.18
C ASN A 128 -18.68 -12.77 0.16
N ALA A 129 -19.85 -13.29 0.50
CA ALA A 129 -20.11 -14.03 1.75
C ALA A 129 -19.31 -15.34 1.90
N HIS A 130 -18.65 -15.81 0.85
CA HIS A 130 -17.79 -16.99 0.86
C HIS A 130 -16.30 -16.61 0.82
N PHE A 131 -15.98 -15.36 1.17
CA PHE A 131 -14.61 -14.81 1.16
C PHE A 131 -13.91 -14.89 -0.21
N GLN A 132 -14.69 -14.80 -1.29
CA GLN A 132 -14.19 -14.84 -2.65
C GLN A 132 -14.22 -13.43 -3.25
N PRO A 133 -13.09 -12.91 -3.73
CA PRO A 133 -13.06 -11.66 -4.49
C PRO A 133 -13.86 -11.80 -5.79
N LYS A 134 -14.70 -10.83 -6.08
CA LYS A 134 -15.39 -10.67 -7.36
C LYS A 134 -15.17 -9.25 -7.86
N LYS A 135 -14.99 -9.08 -9.18
CA LYS A 135 -14.86 -7.76 -9.77
C LYS A 135 -16.04 -6.88 -9.35
N SER A 136 -15.74 -5.68 -8.88
CA SER A 136 -16.76 -4.71 -8.47
C SER A 136 -17.58 -4.25 -9.69
N PRO A 137 -18.89 -3.95 -9.52
CA PRO A 137 -19.70 -3.32 -10.56
C PRO A 137 -19.16 -1.93 -10.94
N ASP A 138 -19.35 -1.52 -12.19
CA ASP A 138 -18.79 -0.25 -12.69
C ASP A 138 -19.28 0.98 -11.89
N GLU A 139 -20.52 1.00 -11.44
CA GLU A 139 -21.10 2.04 -10.58
C GLU A 139 -20.42 2.16 -9.21
N GLU A 140 -20.00 1.04 -8.61
CA GLU A 140 -19.23 1.03 -7.36
C GLU A 140 -17.77 1.46 -7.59
N ILE A 141 -17.20 1.14 -8.75
CA ILE A 141 -15.84 1.53 -9.13
C ILE A 141 -15.72 3.06 -9.24
N GLU A 142 -16.72 3.74 -9.85
CA GLU A 142 -16.73 5.20 -9.95
C GLU A 142 -16.70 5.86 -8.56
N ASP A 143 -17.48 5.38 -7.60
CA ASP A 143 -17.49 5.89 -6.23
C ASP A 143 -16.16 5.66 -5.51
N LEU A 144 -15.55 4.48 -5.70
CA LEU A 144 -14.23 4.15 -5.15
C LEU A 144 -13.14 5.08 -5.70
N ILE A 145 -13.13 5.33 -7.02
CA ILE A 145 -12.18 6.25 -7.67
C ILE A 145 -12.36 7.67 -7.12
N LEU A 146 -13.59 8.18 -7.07
CA LEU A 146 -13.89 9.51 -6.54
C LEU A 146 -13.46 9.64 -5.08
N ARG A 147 -13.63 8.60 -4.27
CA ARG A 147 -13.17 8.55 -2.88
C ARG A 147 -11.65 8.65 -2.79
N MET A 148 -10.92 7.93 -3.65
CA MET A 148 -9.46 7.96 -3.68
C MET A 148 -8.91 9.29 -4.19
N GLU A 149 -9.59 9.97 -5.11
CA GLU A 149 -9.18 11.28 -5.64
C GLU A 149 -9.35 12.42 -4.63
N ARG A 150 -10.33 12.35 -3.73
CA ARG A 150 -10.54 13.38 -2.67
C ARG A 150 -9.34 13.57 -1.74
N LEU A 151 -8.38 12.67 -1.79
CA LEU A 151 -7.16 12.72 -0.98
C LEU A 151 -6.02 13.51 -1.61
N LYS A 152 -6.23 14.04 -2.82
CA LYS A 152 -5.23 14.87 -3.53
C LYS A 152 -5.32 16.37 -3.21
N LYS A 153 -6.06 16.75 -2.15
CA LYS A 153 -6.20 18.17 -1.76
C LYS A 153 -5.28 18.54 -0.64
#